data_d33fefa666152f72bbb5990154a8fd7a
#
_entry.id   d33fefa666152f72bbb5990154a8fd7a
#
_cell.length_a   1.000
_cell.length_b   1.000
_cell.length_c   1.000
_cell.angle_alpha   90.00
_cell.angle_beta   90.00
_cell.angle_gamma   90.00
#
_symmetry.space_group_name_H-M   'P 1'
#
loop_
_entity.id
_entity.type
_entity.pdbx_description
1 polymer ?
#
loop_
_entity_poly.entity_id
_entity_poly.type
_entity_poly.pdbx_seq_one_letter_code
_entity_poly.pdbx_strand_id
1 'polypeptide(L)'
;DRGEAGVYKGYHNPHLMKTEFGWEIDPVGFRNTMREMYSRYHLPMLVTENGLGAYDTLTDDGKIHDPYRIKYSQEHIKQIQLAITDGVEMMGYNPWSAIDLISTHEGMKKRYGFIYVDRDEFDLKTLKRYRKDSFYWYKKVIKTNGEDLTND
;
A
#
# COMPACT_ATOMS: atom_id res chain seq x y z
N ASP A 1 -11.99 -20.48 -2.08
CA ASP A 1 -12.98 -19.69 -2.84
C ASP A 1 -13.32 -18.44 -2.03
N ARG A 2 -12.95 -17.26 -2.54
CA ARG A 2 -13.40 -15.98 -2.01
C ARG A 2 -14.17 -15.25 -3.11
N GLY A 3 -15.41 -14.89 -2.83
CA GLY A 3 -16.25 -14.12 -3.72
C GLY A 3 -17.68 -14.08 -3.18
N GLU A 4 -18.47 -13.12 -3.63
CA GLU A 4 -19.89 -13.12 -3.32
C GLU A 4 -20.61 -14.19 -4.16
N ALA A 5 -21.39 -15.02 -3.49
CA ALA A 5 -22.15 -16.07 -4.15
C ALA A 5 -23.05 -15.49 -5.27
N GLY A 6 -22.86 -15.99 -6.49
CA GLY A 6 -23.61 -15.53 -7.66
C GLY A 6 -23.08 -14.27 -8.35
N VAL A 7 -22.01 -13.63 -7.85
CA VAL A 7 -21.41 -12.42 -8.45
C VAL A 7 -20.06 -12.74 -9.09
N TYR A 8 -19.13 -13.29 -8.30
CA TYR A 8 -17.81 -13.70 -8.82
C TYR A 8 -17.21 -14.81 -7.95
N LYS A 9 -16.30 -15.59 -8.55
CA LYS A 9 -15.43 -16.52 -7.84
C LYS A 9 -14.00 -16.00 -7.88
N GLY A 10 -13.42 -15.72 -6.73
CA GLY A 10 -12.01 -15.40 -6.59
C GLY A 10 -11.18 -16.67 -6.42
N TYR A 11 -10.11 -16.79 -7.18
CA TYR A 11 -9.09 -17.82 -7.01
C TYR A 11 -7.81 -17.21 -6.50
N HIS A 12 -7.14 -17.89 -5.58
CA HIS A 12 -5.84 -17.49 -5.10
C HIS A 12 -4.73 -17.99 -6.02
N ASN A 13 -3.78 -17.10 -6.33
CA ASN A 13 -2.54 -17.51 -6.96
C ASN A 13 -1.61 -18.13 -5.90
N PRO A 14 -1.29 -19.44 -5.98
CA PRO A 14 -0.45 -20.11 -4.98
C PRO A 14 1.02 -19.64 -5.01
N HIS A 15 1.43 -18.93 -6.05
CA HIS A 15 2.79 -18.44 -6.23
C HIS A 15 3.01 -17.02 -5.71
N LEU A 16 1.95 -16.33 -5.27
CA LEU A 16 2.04 -14.96 -4.73
C LEU A 16 2.03 -14.98 -3.20
N MET A 17 2.83 -14.11 -2.64
CA MET A 17 2.78 -13.79 -1.21
C MET A 17 1.46 -13.10 -0.88
N LYS A 18 1.05 -13.18 0.39
CA LYS A 18 -0.17 -12.54 0.88
C LYS A 18 0.13 -11.65 2.06
N THR A 19 -0.68 -10.59 2.16
CA THR A 19 -0.72 -9.76 3.36
C THR A 19 -1.33 -10.54 4.54
N GLU A 20 -1.21 -10.03 5.76
CA GLU A 20 -1.86 -10.60 6.95
C GLU A 20 -3.39 -10.75 6.80
N PHE A 21 -4.00 -9.95 5.93
CA PHE A 21 -5.42 -10.01 5.60
C PHE A 21 -5.73 -10.84 4.35
N GLY A 22 -4.75 -11.61 3.86
CA GLY A 22 -4.92 -12.57 2.78
C GLY A 22 -5.00 -11.95 1.38
N TRP A 23 -4.64 -10.69 1.20
CA TRP A 23 -4.55 -10.05 -0.12
C TRP A 23 -3.23 -10.40 -0.79
N GLU A 24 -3.28 -10.73 -2.06
CA GLU A 24 -2.08 -11.06 -2.84
C GLU A 24 -1.20 -9.83 -3.07
N ILE A 25 0.11 -10.05 -3.03
CA ILE A 25 1.12 -9.01 -3.30
C ILE A 25 1.71 -9.33 -4.66
N ASP A 26 1.33 -8.56 -5.68
CA ASP A 26 1.75 -8.76 -7.07
C ASP A 26 2.24 -7.45 -7.72
N PRO A 27 3.47 -7.01 -7.41
CA PRO A 27 4.04 -5.81 -8.01
C PRO A 27 4.20 -5.95 -9.53
N VAL A 28 4.50 -7.15 -10.03
CA VAL A 28 4.65 -7.41 -11.47
C VAL A 28 3.31 -7.32 -12.19
N GLY A 29 2.26 -7.91 -11.61
CA GLY A 29 0.89 -7.78 -12.12
C GLY A 29 0.44 -6.31 -12.16
N PHE A 30 0.82 -5.51 -11.17
CA PHE A 30 0.58 -4.08 -11.16
C PHE A 30 1.21 -3.36 -12.38
N ARG A 31 2.49 -3.66 -12.70
CA ARG A 31 3.14 -3.12 -13.90
C ARG A 31 2.45 -3.59 -15.18
N ASN A 32 2.12 -4.86 -15.27
CA ASN A 32 1.43 -5.41 -16.43
C ASN A 32 0.08 -4.73 -16.67
N THR A 33 -0.69 -4.47 -15.61
CA THR A 33 -1.96 -3.74 -15.68
C THR A 33 -1.76 -2.32 -16.24
N MET A 34 -0.76 -1.58 -15.73
CA MET A 34 -0.45 -0.24 -16.24
C MET A 34 -0.09 -0.28 -17.74
N ARG A 35 0.75 -1.23 -18.15
CA ARG A 35 1.13 -1.39 -19.57
C ARG A 35 -0.05 -1.74 -20.45
N GLU A 36 -0.91 -2.67 -20.03
CA GLU A 36 -2.10 -3.07 -20.79
C GLU A 36 -3.08 -1.92 -20.95
N MET A 37 -3.38 -1.19 -19.89
CA MET A 37 -4.27 -0.03 -19.95
C MET A 37 -3.70 1.07 -20.84
N TYR A 38 -2.41 1.38 -20.71
CA TYR A 38 -1.76 2.39 -21.54
C TYR A 38 -1.71 1.99 -23.00
N SER A 39 -1.40 0.74 -23.32
CA SER A 39 -1.42 0.22 -24.67
C SER A 39 -2.79 0.34 -25.35
N ARG A 40 -3.87 0.27 -24.59
CA ARG A 40 -5.23 0.37 -25.08
C ARG A 40 -5.72 1.80 -25.28
N TYR A 41 -5.39 2.69 -24.35
CA TYR A 41 -5.99 4.02 -24.28
C TYR A 41 -5.03 5.16 -24.66
N HIS A 42 -3.72 4.97 -24.49
CA HIS A 42 -2.67 5.98 -24.73
C HIS A 42 -2.94 7.32 -24.02
N LEU A 43 -3.43 7.25 -22.78
CA LEU A 43 -3.71 8.39 -21.92
C LEU A 43 -2.83 8.38 -20.69
N PRO A 44 -2.41 9.55 -20.18
CA PRO A 44 -1.67 9.64 -18.91
C PRO A 44 -2.42 8.96 -17.78
N MET A 45 -1.69 8.25 -16.91
CA MET A 45 -2.24 7.44 -15.84
C MET A 45 -1.81 7.95 -14.47
N LEU A 46 -2.74 7.91 -13.51
CA LEU A 46 -2.50 8.21 -12.11
C LEU A 46 -2.88 7.00 -11.26
N VAL A 47 -1.99 6.56 -10.38
CA VAL A 47 -2.36 5.61 -9.33
C VAL A 47 -3.10 6.38 -8.25
N THR A 48 -4.41 6.19 -8.15
CA THR A 48 -5.28 6.92 -7.21
C THR A 48 -5.20 6.36 -5.80
N GLU A 49 -4.96 5.04 -5.67
CA GLU A 49 -4.66 4.40 -4.39
C GLU A 49 -3.88 3.09 -4.59
N ASN A 50 -2.93 2.83 -3.72
CA ASN A 50 -2.23 1.56 -3.60
C ASN A 50 -1.62 1.45 -2.20
N GLY A 51 -1.74 0.30 -1.55
CA GLY A 51 -1.20 0.11 -0.21
C GLY A 51 -1.59 -1.23 0.38
N LEU A 52 -1.13 -1.49 1.59
CA LEU A 52 -1.48 -2.70 2.32
C LEU A 52 -2.05 -2.38 3.70
N GLY A 53 -2.98 -3.20 4.17
CA GLY A 53 -3.41 -3.21 5.56
C GLY A 53 -2.63 -4.26 6.35
N ALA A 54 -2.26 -3.91 7.58
CA ALA A 54 -1.50 -4.76 8.48
C ALA A 54 -1.91 -4.55 9.95
N TYR A 55 -1.51 -5.48 10.82
CA TYR A 55 -1.58 -5.31 12.27
C TYR A 55 -0.34 -4.55 12.74
N ASP A 56 -0.46 -3.24 12.87
CA ASP A 56 0.64 -2.43 13.40
C ASP A 56 0.62 -2.40 14.93
N THR A 57 1.79 -2.45 15.54
CA THR A 57 1.95 -2.41 17.00
C THR A 57 2.64 -1.12 17.43
N LEU A 58 2.03 -0.40 18.37
CA LEU A 58 2.66 0.71 19.05
C LEU A 58 3.57 0.15 20.16
N THR A 59 4.85 0.46 20.10
CA THR A 59 5.83 0.08 21.12
C THR A 59 5.75 0.99 22.35
N ASP A 60 6.34 0.57 23.48
CA ASP A 60 6.32 1.33 24.73
C ASP A 60 7.03 2.70 24.59
N ASP A 61 8.01 2.80 23.70
CA ASP A 61 8.73 4.06 23.37
C ASP A 61 8.03 4.92 22.29
N GLY A 62 6.80 4.55 21.93
CA GLY A 62 5.95 5.34 21.04
C GLY A 62 6.32 5.25 19.57
N LYS A 63 6.91 4.14 19.13
CA LYS A 63 7.25 3.87 17.72
C LYS A 63 6.37 2.80 17.10
N ILE A 64 6.31 2.80 15.80
CA ILE A 64 5.69 1.74 15.01
C ILE A 64 6.67 1.34 13.91
N HIS A 65 7.15 0.11 14.00
CA HIS A 65 8.07 -0.49 13.04
C HIS A 65 7.27 -1.28 12.01
N ASP A 66 7.19 -0.75 10.81
CA ASP A 66 6.39 -1.33 9.70
C ASP A 66 7.20 -1.58 8.42
N PRO A 67 8.31 -2.36 8.50
CA PRO A 67 9.18 -2.63 7.35
C PRO A 67 8.44 -3.35 6.22
N TYR A 68 7.40 -4.12 6.53
CA TYR A 68 6.53 -4.77 5.55
C TYR A 68 5.80 -3.75 4.65
N ARG A 69 5.36 -2.60 5.20
CA ARG A 69 4.71 -1.53 4.43
C ARG A 69 5.71 -0.81 3.55
N ILE A 70 6.92 -0.58 4.07
CA ILE A 70 8.02 -0.01 3.29
C ILE A 70 8.34 -0.92 2.11
N LYS A 71 8.55 -2.21 2.35
CA LYS A 71 8.86 -3.20 1.32
C LYS A 71 7.75 -3.27 0.25
N TYR A 72 6.50 -3.35 0.66
CA TYR A 72 5.35 -3.36 -0.26
C TYR A 72 5.37 -2.13 -1.19
N SER A 73 5.45 -0.94 -0.60
CA SER A 73 5.44 0.32 -1.35
C SER A 73 6.67 0.46 -2.25
N GLN A 74 7.85 0.07 -1.76
CA GLN A 74 9.11 0.05 -2.51
C GLN A 74 9.00 -0.81 -3.78
N GLU A 75 8.48 -2.04 -3.64
CA GLU A 75 8.32 -2.96 -4.76
C GLU A 75 7.32 -2.43 -5.80
N HIS A 76 6.20 -1.83 -5.38
CA HIS A 76 5.20 -1.26 -6.28
C HIS A 76 5.69 0.02 -6.98
N ILE A 77 6.33 0.94 -6.26
CA ILE A 77 6.90 2.17 -6.86
C ILE A 77 8.01 1.82 -7.86
N LYS A 78 8.83 0.80 -7.58
CA LYS A 78 9.80 0.30 -8.55
C LYS A 78 9.15 -0.18 -9.85
N GLN A 79 7.98 -0.80 -9.77
CA GLN A 79 7.24 -1.21 -10.96
C GLN A 79 6.67 -0.01 -11.75
N ILE A 80 6.35 1.09 -11.08
CA ILE A 80 6.00 2.34 -11.77
C ILE A 80 7.20 2.89 -12.54
N GLN A 81 8.38 2.93 -11.95
CA GLN A 81 9.63 3.33 -12.63
C GLN A 81 9.88 2.48 -13.89
N LEU A 82 9.70 1.16 -13.76
CA LEU A 82 9.84 0.24 -14.88
C LEU A 82 8.75 0.43 -15.94
N ALA A 83 7.51 0.72 -15.55
CA ALA A 83 6.43 1.03 -16.49
C ALA A 83 6.73 2.31 -17.28
N ILE A 84 7.29 3.35 -16.65
CA ILE A 84 7.75 4.57 -17.31
C ILE A 84 8.85 4.22 -18.33
N THR A 85 9.80 3.37 -17.97
CA THR A 85 10.84 2.87 -18.89
C THR A 85 10.25 2.11 -20.07
N ASP A 86 9.13 1.40 -19.89
CA ASP A 86 8.38 0.72 -20.95
C ASP A 86 7.60 1.70 -21.86
N GLY A 87 7.57 3.00 -21.54
CA GLY A 87 6.88 4.04 -22.31
C GLY A 87 5.49 4.40 -21.78
N VAL A 88 5.10 3.93 -20.60
CA VAL A 88 3.84 4.33 -19.95
C VAL A 88 3.96 5.74 -19.39
N GLU A 89 3.02 6.62 -19.70
CA GLU A 89 2.98 7.97 -19.14
C GLU A 89 2.30 7.96 -17.77
N MET A 90 3.11 8.08 -16.70
CA MET A 90 2.62 8.10 -15.34
C MET A 90 2.66 9.51 -14.75
N MET A 91 1.53 9.99 -14.22
CA MET A 91 1.38 11.31 -13.62
C MET A 91 1.74 11.33 -12.12
N GLY A 92 1.57 10.20 -11.44
CA GLY A 92 1.84 10.13 -10.00
C GLY A 92 1.33 8.87 -9.32
N TYR A 93 1.57 8.84 -8.01
CA TYR A 93 1.23 7.71 -7.14
C TYR A 93 0.69 8.22 -5.81
N ASN A 94 -0.49 7.76 -5.43
CA ASN A 94 -1.09 8.04 -4.14
C ASN A 94 -1.17 6.76 -3.32
N PRO A 95 -0.45 6.69 -2.20
CA PRO A 95 -0.52 5.54 -1.33
C PRO A 95 -1.83 5.52 -0.52
N TRP A 96 -2.36 4.34 -0.26
CA TRP A 96 -3.43 4.13 0.70
C TRP A 96 -2.85 3.56 2.00
N SER A 97 -2.81 4.38 3.10
CA SER A 97 -3.30 5.73 3.18
C SER A 97 -2.34 6.61 4.00
N ALA A 98 -2.61 7.92 4.06
CA ALA A 98 -1.78 8.84 4.85
C ALA A 98 -1.88 8.56 6.36
N ILE A 99 -3.07 8.20 6.86
CA ILE A 99 -3.38 7.98 8.28
C ILE A 99 -4.23 6.72 8.44
N ASP A 100 -4.10 6.04 9.58
CA ASP A 100 -4.96 4.92 9.90
C ASP A 100 -6.42 5.33 9.91
N LEU A 101 -7.26 4.50 9.33
CA LEU A 101 -8.69 4.68 9.21
C LEU A 101 -9.44 3.38 9.48
N ILE A 102 -10.73 3.45 9.61
CA ILE A 102 -11.58 2.27 9.80
C ILE A 102 -11.76 1.57 8.45
N SER A 103 -11.28 0.34 8.35
CA SER A 103 -11.54 -0.51 7.18
C SER A 103 -13.03 -0.87 7.10
N THR A 104 -13.61 -0.85 5.91
CA THR A 104 -15.02 -1.16 5.70
C THR A 104 -15.38 -2.61 6.06
N HIS A 105 -14.43 -3.55 5.98
CA HIS A 105 -14.68 -4.96 6.24
C HIS A 105 -13.99 -5.49 7.51
N GLU A 106 -12.88 -4.84 7.94
CA GLU A 106 -12.01 -5.37 8.99
C GLU A 106 -11.89 -4.44 10.20
N GLY A 107 -12.54 -3.29 10.17
CA GLY A 107 -12.51 -2.33 11.25
C GLY A 107 -11.15 -1.67 11.46
N MET A 108 -10.88 -1.19 12.68
CA MET A 108 -9.69 -0.44 13.01
C MET A 108 -8.42 -1.31 13.13
N LYS A 109 -8.57 -2.60 13.32
CA LYS A 109 -7.45 -3.54 13.40
C LYS A 109 -6.61 -3.61 12.13
N LYS A 110 -7.22 -3.37 10.95
CA LYS A 110 -6.56 -3.32 9.66
C LYS A 110 -6.07 -1.91 9.37
N ARG A 111 -4.81 -1.67 9.65
CA ARG A 111 -4.19 -0.36 9.57
C ARG A 111 -3.50 -0.15 8.24
N TYR A 112 -3.77 0.98 7.59
CA TYR A 112 -3.27 1.30 6.26
C TYR A 112 -2.29 2.47 6.25
N GLY A 113 -2.36 3.34 7.26
CA GLY A 113 -1.70 4.64 7.25
C GLY A 113 -0.19 4.60 7.41
N PHE A 114 0.45 5.66 6.98
CA PHE A 114 1.81 6.04 7.41
C PHE A 114 1.82 6.68 8.81
N ILE A 115 0.65 7.12 9.26
CA ILE A 115 0.44 7.68 10.60
C ILE A 115 -0.50 6.75 11.36
N TYR A 116 -0.01 6.23 12.48
CA TYR A 116 -0.78 5.41 13.41
C TYR A 116 -1.72 6.30 14.22
N VAL A 117 -2.94 5.83 14.45
CA VAL A 117 -3.91 6.44 15.36
C VAL A 117 -4.10 5.54 16.57
N ASP A 118 -3.85 6.06 17.77
CA ASP A 118 -4.00 5.32 19.02
C ASP A 118 -5.49 5.15 19.36
N ARG A 119 -6.09 4.13 18.75
CA ARG A 119 -7.42 3.63 19.06
C ARG A 119 -7.55 2.15 18.69
N ASP A 120 -8.44 1.44 19.35
CA ASP A 120 -8.88 0.10 18.96
C ASP A 120 -10.27 0.14 18.32
N GLU A 121 -10.84 -1.03 18.04
CA GLU A 121 -12.13 -1.15 17.36
C GLU A 121 -13.23 -0.41 18.12
N PHE A 122 -13.35 -0.62 19.42
CA PHE A 122 -14.40 -0.08 20.27
C PHE A 122 -13.90 0.89 21.35
N ASP A 123 -12.59 1.10 21.45
CA ASP A 123 -11.95 2.00 22.41
C ASP A 123 -11.21 3.13 21.69
N LEU A 124 -11.64 4.35 21.93
CA LEU A 124 -11.02 5.55 21.34
C LEU A 124 -9.62 5.85 21.91
N LYS A 125 -9.27 5.27 23.06
CA LYS A 125 -8.00 5.52 23.74
C LYS A 125 -7.64 7.01 23.76
N THR A 126 -6.41 7.35 23.36
CA THR A 126 -5.95 8.76 23.38
C THR A 126 -6.15 9.48 22.06
N LEU A 127 -6.43 8.77 20.97
CA LEU A 127 -6.45 9.28 19.60
C LEU A 127 -5.15 9.99 19.18
N LYS A 128 -4.04 9.81 19.90
CA LYS A 128 -2.73 10.35 19.51
C LYS A 128 -2.29 9.78 18.17
N ARG A 129 -1.55 10.59 17.42
CA ARG A 129 -0.98 10.23 16.13
C ARG A 129 0.51 10.00 16.27
N TYR A 130 0.98 8.87 15.75
CA TYR A 130 2.39 8.50 15.75
C TYR A 130 2.84 8.25 14.32
N ARG A 131 3.94 8.85 13.92
CA ARG A 131 4.54 8.60 12.61
C ARG A 131 5.21 7.24 12.63
N LYS A 132 4.88 6.39 11.66
CA LYS A 132 5.49 5.07 11.49
C LYS A 132 6.85 5.19 10.80
N ASP A 133 7.65 4.13 10.78
CA ASP A 133 8.92 4.13 10.03
C ASP A 133 8.67 4.40 8.54
N SER A 134 7.60 3.84 7.99
CA SER A 134 7.17 4.10 6.61
C SER A 134 6.87 5.57 6.30
N PHE A 135 6.46 6.38 7.28
CA PHE A 135 6.27 7.81 7.11
C PHE A 135 7.59 8.51 6.74
N TYR A 136 8.67 8.19 7.45
CA TYR A 136 9.96 8.82 7.20
C TYR A 136 10.57 8.33 5.90
N TRP A 137 10.44 7.04 5.60
CA TRP A 137 10.84 6.47 4.33
C TRP A 137 10.09 7.14 3.16
N TYR A 138 8.76 7.24 3.22
CA TYR A 138 7.97 7.83 2.14
C TYR A 138 8.23 9.35 1.99
N LYS A 139 8.53 10.06 3.07
CA LYS A 139 9.01 11.45 3.01
C LYS A 139 10.28 11.56 2.15
N LYS A 140 11.22 10.62 2.27
CA LYS A 140 12.42 10.54 1.43
C LYS A 140 12.05 10.26 -0.03
N VAL A 141 11.17 9.29 -0.26
CA VAL A 141 10.66 8.97 -1.61
C VAL A 141 10.07 10.19 -2.31
N ILE A 142 9.23 10.95 -1.62
CA ILE A 142 8.66 12.21 -2.17
C ILE A 142 9.76 13.21 -2.49
N LYS A 143 10.71 13.42 -1.57
CA LYS A 143 11.79 14.39 -1.73
C LYS A 143 12.68 14.08 -2.92
N THR A 144 12.88 12.81 -3.24
CA THR A 144 13.70 12.33 -4.35
C THR A 144 12.89 12.01 -5.60
N ASN A 145 11.60 12.32 -5.62
CA ASN A 145 10.69 11.97 -6.72
C ASN A 145 10.77 10.48 -7.11
N GLY A 146 10.91 9.61 -6.10
CA GLY A 146 10.97 8.16 -6.30
C GLY A 146 12.34 7.62 -6.75
N GLU A 147 13.38 8.44 -6.84
CA GLU A 147 14.72 7.99 -7.24
C GLU A 147 15.39 7.17 -6.14
N ASP A 148 15.21 7.57 -4.87
CA ASP A 148 15.73 6.85 -3.71
C ASP A 148 14.63 6.08 -3.00
N LEU A 149 14.64 4.76 -3.20
CA LEU A 149 13.73 3.81 -2.55
C LEU A 149 14.42 3.00 -1.46
N THR A 150 15.67 3.29 -1.08
CA THR A 150 16.38 2.55 -0.03
C THR A 150 15.68 2.70 1.33
N ASN A 151 15.92 1.77 2.23
CA ASN A 151 15.37 1.78 3.59
C ASN A 151 16.54 1.91 4.59
N ASP A 152 17.30 2.99 4.44
CA ASP A 152 18.45 3.30 5.31
C ASP A 152 18.02 4.18 6.49
#